data_d0862f76cf5126398cf54c31712c1d58
#
_entry.id   d0862f76cf5126398cf54c31712c1d58
#
_cell.length_a   1.000
_cell.length_b   1.000
_cell.length_c   1.000
_cell.angle_alpha   90.00
_cell.angle_beta   90.00
_cell.angle_gamma   90.00
#
_symmetry.space_group_name_H-M   'P 1'
#
loop_
_entity.id
_entity.type
_entity.pdbx_description
1 polymer ?
#
loop_
_entity_poly.entity_id
_entity_poly.type
_entity_poly.pdbx_seq_one_letter_code
_entity_poly.pdbx_strand_id
1 'polypeptide(L)'
;TDGYYRDFNSLAALAKVTTEAFFHDGTYSSFRGKNHGLPVDTDAVPTWRFVTFAQDHDQIGNRAKGDRLSGTLGYDSLAIAAVLGLTSPFTPMLFMGEEWGASTPWQFFTSHPESELGEATREGRMSEFAALGWNPDEVPNPQDPATCEASRLNWNEAGYGDHARLLALYVELIRLRRVTPGLTDARFAASACEWNEVRRWFRLDRPGVSVVVNFAETDQPVPCPAATEILLQTLPVTLGAENILMPARSAAVVAVG
;
A
#
# COMPACT_ATOMS: atom_id res chain seq x y z
N THR A 1 -10.52 -5.45 -10.95
CA THR A 1 -10.02 -4.06 -11.00
C THR A 1 -10.52 -3.39 -12.27
N ASP A 2 -11.21 -2.25 -12.12
CA ASP A 2 -11.81 -1.50 -13.19
C ASP A 2 -11.24 -0.08 -13.24
N GLY A 3 -11.49 0.64 -14.35
CA GLY A 3 -11.11 2.03 -14.49
C GLY A 3 -9.61 2.27 -14.40
N TYR A 4 -9.21 3.23 -13.59
CA TYR A 4 -7.83 3.70 -13.44
C TYR A 4 -6.86 2.60 -12.97
N TYR A 5 -7.29 1.65 -12.15
CA TYR A 5 -6.44 0.60 -11.57
C TYR A 5 -6.29 -0.66 -12.43
N ARG A 6 -6.91 -0.69 -13.60
CA ARG A 6 -6.97 -1.88 -14.47
C ARG A 6 -5.59 -2.42 -14.87
N ASP A 7 -4.65 -1.51 -15.13
CA ASP A 7 -3.32 -1.87 -15.63
C ASP A 7 -2.37 -2.39 -14.52
N PHE A 8 -2.75 -2.26 -13.23
CA PHE A 8 -1.84 -2.48 -12.08
C PHE A 8 -2.08 -3.78 -11.31
N ASN A 9 -2.84 -4.73 -11.82
CA ASN A 9 -3.34 -5.88 -11.06
C ASN A 9 -2.46 -7.13 -11.10
N SER A 10 -1.19 -7.02 -11.53
CA SER A 10 -0.26 -8.13 -11.61
C SER A 10 0.95 -7.98 -10.68
N LEU A 11 1.57 -9.09 -10.29
CA LEU A 11 2.85 -9.07 -9.57
C LEU A 11 3.99 -8.55 -10.45
N ALA A 12 3.89 -8.75 -11.77
CA ALA A 12 4.78 -8.13 -12.73
C ALA A 12 4.73 -6.60 -12.68
N ALA A 13 3.53 -6.00 -12.50
CA ALA A 13 3.39 -4.56 -12.31
C ALA A 13 4.05 -4.10 -11.00
N LEU A 14 3.87 -4.85 -9.91
CA LEU A 14 4.54 -4.58 -8.64
C LEU A 14 6.07 -4.65 -8.78
N ALA A 15 6.59 -5.69 -9.45
CA ALA A 15 8.03 -5.82 -9.71
C ALA A 15 8.56 -4.64 -10.52
N LYS A 16 7.87 -4.28 -11.60
CA LYS A 16 8.25 -3.16 -12.45
C LYS A 16 8.34 -1.84 -11.67
N VAL A 17 7.28 -1.47 -10.92
CA VAL A 17 7.31 -0.21 -10.17
C VAL A 17 8.36 -0.20 -9.07
N THR A 18 8.70 -1.35 -8.50
CA THR A 18 9.73 -1.47 -7.47
C THR A 18 11.14 -1.27 -8.03
N THR A 19 11.39 -1.63 -9.29
CA THR A 19 12.71 -1.54 -9.95
C THR A 19 12.85 -0.37 -10.92
N GLU A 20 11.73 0.24 -11.36
CA GLU A 20 11.72 1.28 -12.39
C GLU A 20 10.94 2.54 -11.98
N ALA A 21 10.43 2.62 -10.74
CA ALA A 21 9.62 3.66 -10.13
C ALA A 21 8.18 3.79 -10.66
N PHE A 22 7.95 3.77 -11.98
CA PHE A 22 6.64 3.97 -12.57
C PHE A 22 6.23 2.81 -13.48
N PHE A 23 4.93 2.49 -13.44
CA PHE A 23 4.37 1.50 -14.37
C PHE A 23 4.29 2.04 -15.80
N HIS A 24 3.76 3.25 -15.97
CA HIS A 24 3.68 3.93 -17.26
C HIS A 24 4.95 4.74 -17.51
N ASP A 25 5.83 4.20 -18.30
CA ASP A 25 7.15 4.72 -18.67
C ASP A 25 7.28 5.00 -20.19
N GLY A 26 6.19 5.33 -20.83
CA GLY A 26 5.99 5.42 -22.28
C GLY A 26 5.06 4.31 -22.81
N THR A 27 4.63 3.41 -21.93
CA THR A 27 3.72 2.30 -22.24
C THR A 27 2.26 2.78 -22.36
N TYR A 28 1.43 1.95 -22.99
CA TYR A 28 0.01 2.25 -23.17
C TYR A 28 -0.75 2.23 -21.84
N SER A 29 -1.53 3.28 -21.57
CA SER A 29 -2.45 3.34 -20.43
C SER A 29 -3.89 3.07 -20.93
N SER A 30 -4.50 2.01 -20.39
CA SER A 30 -5.87 1.65 -20.77
C SER A 30 -6.88 2.73 -20.35
N PHE A 31 -6.64 3.38 -19.21
CA PHE A 31 -7.48 4.48 -18.72
C PHE A 31 -7.36 5.74 -19.57
N ARG A 32 -6.15 6.08 -20.03
CA ARG A 32 -5.90 7.29 -20.84
C ARG A 32 -6.11 7.08 -22.35
N GLY A 33 -6.23 5.82 -22.79
CA GLY A 33 -6.35 5.47 -24.21
C GLY A 33 -5.14 5.84 -25.08
N LYS A 34 -3.96 6.03 -24.47
CA LYS A 34 -2.72 6.43 -25.14
C LYS A 34 -1.48 6.04 -24.34
N ASN A 35 -0.32 6.11 -24.97
CA ASN A 35 0.95 5.98 -24.28
C ASN A 35 1.13 7.14 -23.27
N HIS A 36 1.66 6.82 -22.09
CA HIS A 36 1.79 7.74 -20.98
C HIS A 36 3.12 7.56 -20.25
N GLY A 37 3.65 8.65 -19.70
CA GLY A 37 4.90 8.67 -18.93
C GLY A 37 6.14 8.64 -19.82
N LEU A 38 7.27 8.63 -19.15
CA LEU A 38 8.61 8.44 -19.69
C LEU A 38 9.40 7.59 -18.70
N PRO A 39 10.42 6.83 -19.16
CA PRO A 39 11.27 6.07 -18.26
C PRO A 39 12.07 7.01 -17.35
N VAL A 40 12.33 6.55 -16.14
CA VAL A 40 13.21 7.23 -15.20
C VAL A 40 14.66 6.85 -15.52
N ASP A 41 15.58 7.83 -15.46
CA ASP A 41 17.01 7.56 -15.44
C ASP A 41 17.38 7.00 -14.05
N THR A 42 17.34 5.68 -13.93
CA THR A 42 17.57 4.96 -12.67
C THR A 42 19.02 4.99 -12.21
N ASP A 43 19.96 5.38 -13.07
CA ASP A 43 21.36 5.55 -12.71
C ASP A 43 21.62 6.95 -12.10
N ALA A 44 20.87 7.96 -12.56
CA ALA A 44 21.04 9.34 -12.11
C ALA A 44 20.13 9.72 -10.92
N VAL A 45 18.96 9.09 -10.80
CA VAL A 45 17.95 9.47 -9.80
C VAL A 45 17.89 8.44 -8.67
N PRO A 46 18.19 8.81 -7.42
CA PRO A 46 18.13 7.87 -6.29
C PRO A 46 16.69 7.54 -5.89
N THR A 47 16.46 6.31 -5.39
CA THR A 47 15.13 5.79 -5.05
C THR A 47 14.38 6.61 -4.00
N TRP A 48 15.08 7.25 -3.06
CA TRP A 48 14.45 8.06 -2.01
C TRP A 48 13.72 9.31 -2.53
N ARG A 49 13.90 9.69 -3.82
CA ARG A 49 13.14 10.78 -4.45
C ARG A 49 11.72 10.39 -4.83
N PHE A 50 11.41 9.11 -4.77
CA PHE A 50 10.07 8.61 -5.04
C PHE A 50 9.36 8.31 -3.72
N VAL A 51 8.05 8.58 -3.68
CA VAL A 51 7.21 8.31 -2.51
C VAL A 51 6.32 7.11 -2.81
N THR A 52 6.26 6.18 -1.87
CA THR A 52 5.36 5.04 -1.91
C THR A 52 4.39 5.08 -0.74
N PHE A 53 3.16 4.64 -0.97
CA PHE A 53 2.11 4.57 0.05
C PHE A 53 1.09 3.50 -0.32
N ALA A 54 0.43 2.94 0.69
CA ALA A 54 -0.67 2.02 0.49
C ALA A 54 -2.00 2.76 0.27
N GLN A 55 -2.13 3.94 0.89
CA GLN A 55 -3.28 4.82 0.78
C GLN A 55 -2.89 6.27 1.08
N ASP A 56 -3.65 7.22 0.58
CA ASP A 56 -3.51 8.64 0.87
C ASP A 56 -4.87 9.32 1.01
N HIS A 57 -4.88 10.61 1.32
CA HIS A 57 -6.10 11.39 1.50
C HIS A 57 -6.96 11.46 0.23
N ASP A 58 -6.32 11.52 -0.95
CA ASP A 58 -7.03 11.57 -2.24
C ASP A 58 -7.68 10.23 -2.57
N GLN A 59 -6.95 9.12 -2.40
CA GLN A 59 -7.49 7.79 -2.67
C GLN A 59 -8.68 7.46 -1.78
N ILE A 60 -8.61 7.82 -0.48
CA ILE A 60 -9.69 7.57 0.48
C ILE A 60 -10.80 8.62 0.32
N GLY A 61 -10.47 9.90 0.30
CA GLY A 61 -11.42 11.01 0.23
C GLY A 61 -12.22 11.06 -1.08
N ASN A 62 -11.68 10.50 -2.16
CA ASN A 62 -12.40 10.35 -3.44
C ASN A 62 -13.28 9.10 -3.51
N ARG A 63 -13.36 8.29 -2.46
CA ARG A 63 -14.38 7.24 -2.34
C ARG A 63 -15.68 7.85 -1.81
N ALA A 64 -16.83 7.28 -2.22
CA ALA A 64 -18.13 7.85 -1.88
C ALA A 64 -18.33 8.08 -0.37
N LYS A 65 -17.89 7.13 0.45
CA LYS A 65 -18.04 7.15 1.92
C LYS A 65 -16.72 7.42 2.66
N GLY A 66 -15.62 7.65 1.93
CA GLY A 66 -14.30 7.84 2.55
C GLY A 66 -13.76 6.59 3.25
N ASP A 67 -14.14 5.40 2.77
CA ASP A 67 -13.75 4.14 3.38
C ASP A 67 -12.27 3.81 3.11
N ARG A 68 -11.58 3.41 4.18
CA ARG A 68 -10.16 3.04 4.17
C ARG A 68 -9.98 1.59 3.74
N LEU A 69 -8.73 1.19 3.43
CA LEU A 69 -8.37 -0.21 3.21
C LEU A 69 -8.77 -1.10 4.39
N SER A 70 -8.63 -0.62 5.63
CA SER A 70 -9.05 -1.31 6.85
C SER A 70 -10.55 -1.60 6.94
N GLY A 71 -11.39 -0.90 6.21
CA GLY A 71 -12.83 -1.18 6.12
C GLY A 71 -13.18 -2.41 5.28
N THR A 72 -12.25 -2.90 4.45
CA THR A 72 -12.49 -4.01 3.51
C THR A 72 -11.46 -5.13 3.62
N LEU A 73 -10.27 -4.86 4.12
CA LEU A 73 -9.17 -5.82 4.25
C LEU A 73 -8.98 -6.24 5.70
N GLY A 74 -8.74 -7.52 5.93
CA GLY A 74 -8.32 -8.04 7.23
C GLY A 74 -6.86 -7.74 7.54
N TYR A 75 -6.48 -8.02 8.79
CA TYR A 75 -5.13 -7.80 9.31
C TYR A 75 -4.02 -8.32 8.37
N ASP A 76 -4.15 -9.53 7.85
CA ASP A 76 -3.10 -10.15 7.04
C ASP A 76 -2.78 -9.35 5.78
N SER A 77 -3.80 -8.83 5.10
CA SER A 77 -3.63 -8.00 3.90
C SER A 77 -3.07 -6.61 4.24
N LEU A 78 -3.50 -6.02 5.35
CA LEU A 78 -2.95 -4.74 5.84
C LEU A 78 -1.48 -4.91 6.26
N ALA A 79 -1.14 -6.04 6.88
CA ALA A 79 0.24 -6.37 7.27
C ALA A 79 1.15 -6.53 6.04
N ILE A 80 0.67 -7.19 4.97
CA ILE A 80 1.38 -7.28 3.69
C ILE A 80 1.63 -5.88 3.10
N ALA A 81 0.59 -5.02 3.09
CA ALA A 81 0.73 -3.65 2.58
C ALA A 81 1.77 -2.85 3.38
N ALA A 82 1.76 -2.97 4.71
CA ALA A 82 2.75 -2.34 5.60
C ALA A 82 4.18 -2.83 5.31
N VAL A 83 4.37 -4.16 5.18
CA VAL A 83 5.67 -4.75 4.85
C VAL A 83 6.17 -4.22 3.52
N LEU A 84 5.39 -4.30 2.44
CA LEU A 84 5.79 -3.82 1.11
C LEU A 84 6.07 -2.32 1.10
N GLY A 85 5.23 -1.50 1.73
CA GLY A 85 5.42 -0.05 1.78
C GLY A 85 6.71 0.34 2.51
N LEU A 86 6.94 -0.22 3.70
CA LEU A 86 8.08 0.15 4.55
C LEU A 86 9.40 -0.53 4.17
N THR A 87 9.38 -1.62 3.41
CA THR A 87 10.60 -2.29 2.92
C THR A 87 10.92 -1.96 1.46
N SER A 88 10.05 -1.23 0.75
CA SER A 88 10.30 -0.76 -0.61
C SER A 88 11.56 0.13 -0.66
N PRO A 89 12.22 0.26 -1.82
CA PRO A 89 13.39 1.13 -1.97
C PRO A 89 13.06 2.62 -1.82
N PHE A 90 11.79 3.00 -1.88
CA PHE A 90 11.31 4.38 -1.94
C PHE A 90 11.10 5.00 -0.54
N THR A 91 10.81 6.29 -0.49
CA THR A 91 10.42 6.97 0.74
C THR A 91 8.98 6.61 1.08
N PRO A 92 8.73 5.90 2.19
CA PRO A 92 7.37 5.55 2.58
C PRO A 92 6.64 6.78 3.12
N MET A 93 5.39 6.96 2.69
CA MET A 93 4.45 7.90 3.27
C MET A 93 3.32 7.12 3.93
N LEU A 94 2.99 7.48 5.16
CA LEU A 94 1.89 6.89 5.92
C LEU A 94 0.73 7.89 5.99
N PHE A 95 -0.47 7.42 5.69
CA PHE A 95 -1.65 8.22 5.93
C PHE A 95 -2.15 7.99 7.36
N MET A 96 -2.43 9.07 8.08
CA MET A 96 -2.83 9.03 9.49
C MET A 96 -3.86 7.95 9.79
N GLY A 97 -3.58 7.11 10.78
CA GLY A 97 -4.43 6.00 11.20
C GLY A 97 -4.23 4.69 10.42
N GLU A 98 -3.42 4.68 9.34
CA GLU A 98 -3.15 3.42 8.64
C GLU A 98 -2.28 2.50 9.49
N GLU A 99 -1.41 3.05 10.33
CA GLU A 99 -0.48 2.32 11.19
C GLU A 99 -1.15 1.44 12.24
N TRP A 100 -2.44 1.66 12.52
CA TRP A 100 -3.25 0.74 13.32
C TRP A 100 -4.51 0.25 12.57
N GLY A 101 -4.64 0.58 11.29
CA GLY A 101 -5.83 0.21 10.52
C GLY A 101 -7.10 0.88 11.04
N ALA A 102 -7.08 2.22 11.23
CA ALA A 102 -8.20 2.98 11.76
C ALA A 102 -9.53 2.59 11.12
N SER A 103 -10.55 2.38 11.95
CA SER A 103 -11.93 2.09 11.50
C SER A 103 -12.67 3.33 11.00
N THR A 104 -12.20 4.51 11.43
CA THR A 104 -12.78 5.80 11.09
C THR A 104 -12.58 6.11 9.61
N PRO A 105 -13.62 6.49 8.85
CA PRO A 105 -13.48 6.91 7.47
C PRO A 105 -12.67 8.20 7.35
N TRP A 106 -12.27 8.54 6.13
CA TRP A 106 -11.77 9.85 5.78
C TRP A 106 -12.63 10.41 4.66
N GLN A 107 -13.69 11.11 5.04
CA GLN A 107 -14.66 11.67 4.11
C GLN A 107 -14.15 12.98 3.51
N PHE A 108 -14.57 13.30 2.31
CA PHE A 108 -14.31 14.61 1.73
C PHE A 108 -15.19 15.65 2.45
N PHE A 109 -14.56 16.60 3.12
CA PHE A 109 -15.25 17.69 3.83
C PHE A 109 -14.62 19.04 3.50
N THR A 110 -15.45 20.07 3.51
CA THR A 110 -15.07 21.45 3.22
C THR A 110 -15.74 22.40 4.23
N SER A 111 -15.24 23.63 4.29
CA SER A 111 -15.83 24.69 5.09
C SER A 111 -15.73 26.00 4.31
N HIS A 112 -16.59 26.14 3.30
CA HIS A 112 -16.68 27.38 2.54
C HIS A 112 -17.58 28.37 3.27
N PRO A 113 -17.10 29.59 3.58
CA PRO A 113 -17.93 30.62 4.21
C PRO A 113 -19.00 31.17 3.26
N GLU A 114 -18.76 31.12 1.95
CA GLU A 114 -19.73 31.53 0.93
C GLU A 114 -20.75 30.40 0.70
N SER A 115 -22.02 30.67 1.02
CA SER A 115 -23.09 29.67 0.92
C SER A 115 -23.26 29.10 -0.50
N GLU A 116 -23.13 29.94 -1.52
CA GLU A 116 -23.25 29.53 -2.92
C GLU A 116 -22.13 28.56 -3.33
N LEU A 117 -20.89 28.82 -2.90
CA LEU A 117 -19.76 27.93 -3.16
C LEU A 117 -19.90 26.61 -2.42
N GLY A 118 -20.35 26.66 -1.16
CA GLY A 118 -20.64 25.48 -0.37
C GLY A 118 -21.67 24.58 -0.99
N GLU A 119 -22.77 25.15 -1.47
CA GLU A 119 -23.84 24.40 -2.13
C GLU A 119 -23.37 23.83 -3.50
N ALA A 120 -22.65 24.60 -4.30
CA ALA A 120 -22.07 24.12 -5.55
C ALA A 120 -21.09 22.95 -5.33
N THR A 121 -20.31 22.99 -4.23
CA THR A 121 -19.42 21.89 -3.85
C THR A 121 -20.20 20.64 -3.47
N ARG A 122 -21.28 20.77 -2.72
CA ARG A 122 -22.18 19.67 -2.36
C ARG A 122 -22.82 19.04 -3.60
N GLU A 123 -23.42 19.87 -4.45
CA GLU A 123 -24.08 19.40 -5.68
C GLU A 123 -23.10 18.74 -6.64
N GLY A 124 -21.93 19.32 -6.83
CA GLY A 124 -20.86 18.75 -7.67
C GLY A 124 -20.47 17.36 -7.20
N ARG A 125 -20.24 17.18 -5.90
CA ARG A 125 -19.88 15.89 -5.31
C ARG A 125 -20.98 14.84 -5.48
N MET A 126 -22.21 15.19 -5.16
CA MET A 126 -23.33 14.25 -5.30
C MET A 126 -23.58 13.86 -6.76
N SER A 127 -23.46 14.82 -7.67
CA SER A 127 -23.59 14.57 -9.10
C SER A 127 -22.49 13.65 -9.66
N GLU A 128 -21.25 13.83 -9.20
CA GLU A 128 -20.12 12.96 -9.56
C GLU A 128 -20.39 11.51 -9.18
N PHE A 129 -20.82 11.26 -7.94
CA PHE A 129 -21.09 9.90 -7.49
C PHE A 129 -22.37 9.30 -8.06
N ALA A 130 -23.39 10.12 -8.32
CA ALA A 130 -24.58 9.68 -9.06
C ALA A 130 -24.22 9.17 -10.46
N ALA A 131 -23.31 9.87 -11.16
CA ALA A 131 -22.80 9.45 -12.47
C ALA A 131 -22.03 8.12 -12.42
N LEU A 132 -21.45 7.77 -11.25
CA LEU A 132 -20.79 6.49 -10.99
C LEU A 132 -21.74 5.38 -10.46
N GLY A 133 -23.06 5.66 -10.39
CA GLY A 133 -24.07 4.71 -9.98
C GLY A 133 -24.29 4.59 -8.46
N TRP A 134 -23.77 5.54 -7.67
CA TRP A 134 -24.04 5.61 -6.24
C TRP A 134 -25.36 6.32 -5.95
N ASN A 135 -26.05 5.88 -4.88
CA ASN A 135 -27.18 6.64 -4.37
C ASN A 135 -26.67 7.97 -3.74
N PRO A 136 -27.10 9.14 -4.24
CA PRO A 136 -26.66 10.43 -3.70
C PRO A 136 -26.93 10.60 -2.19
N ASP A 137 -28.00 9.98 -1.65
CA ASP A 137 -28.34 10.03 -0.22
C ASP A 137 -27.32 9.30 0.66
N GLU A 138 -26.47 8.45 0.09
CA GLU A 138 -25.41 7.74 0.80
C GLU A 138 -24.08 8.49 0.79
N VAL A 139 -23.96 9.55 0.00
CA VAL A 139 -22.74 10.36 -0.08
C VAL A 139 -22.81 11.47 0.96
N PRO A 140 -21.86 11.54 1.91
CA PRO A 140 -21.88 12.58 2.94
C PRO A 140 -21.83 14.00 2.34
N ASN A 141 -22.59 14.91 2.92
CA ASN A 141 -22.52 16.32 2.53
C ASN A 141 -21.18 16.92 2.98
N PRO A 142 -20.32 17.39 2.07
CA PRO A 142 -19.00 17.91 2.44
C PRO A 142 -19.04 19.17 3.31
N GLN A 143 -20.12 19.94 3.27
CA GLN A 143 -20.29 21.15 4.07
C GLN A 143 -20.91 20.90 5.44
N ASP A 144 -21.39 19.68 5.71
CA ASP A 144 -21.93 19.35 7.02
C ASP A 144 -20.77 19.15 8.02
N PRO A 145 -20.75 19.88 9.14
CA PRO A 145 -19.75 19.66 10.19
C PRO A 145 -19.68 18.20 10.68
N ALA A 146 -20.78 17.44 10.62
CA ALA A 146 -20.82 16.02 10.98
C ALA A 146 -19.91 15.18 10.08
N THR A 147 -19.70 15.56 8.81
CA THR A 147 -18.78 14.87 7.88
C THR A 147 -17.33 14.99 8.34
N CYS A 148 -16.93 16.17 8.82
CA CYS A 148 -15.61 16.38 9.41
C CYS A 148 -15.48 15.61 10.74
N GLU A 149 -16.48 15.67 11.61
CA GLU A 149 -16.47 14.96 12.91
C GLU A 149 -16.39 13.43 12.71
N ALA A 150 -17.12 12.88 11.74
CA ALA A 150 -17.06 11.45 11.39
C ALA A 150 -15.68 11.01 10.89
N SER A 151 -14.84 11.95 10.42
CA SER A 151 -13.47 11.67 9.93
C SER A 151 -12.41 11.80 11.03
N ARG A 152 -12.77 12.11 12.26
CA ARG A 152 -11.83 12.16 13.39
C ARG A 152 -11.42 10.77 13.83
N LEU A 153 -10.12 10.57 13.93
CA LEU A 153 -9.55 9.28 14.35
C LEU A 153 -9.95 8.91 15.78
N ASN A 154 -10.35 7.64 15.96
CA ASN A 154 -10.53 7.05 17.27
C ASN A 154 -9.20 6.48 17.79
N TRP A 155 -8.45 7.26 18.53
CA TRP A 155 -7.15 6.85 19.08
C TRP A 155 -7.23 5.69 20.07
N ASN A 156 -8.39 5.44 20.69
CA ASN A 156 -8.56 4.36 21.66
C ASN A 156 -8.43 2.98 21.03
N GLU A 157 -8.81 2.82 19.76
CA GLU A 157 -8.75 1.51 19.08
C GLU A 157 -7.32 1.01 18.86
N ALA A 158 -6.34 1.91 18.75
CA ALA A 158 -4.94 1.57 18.54
C ALA A 158 -4.34 0.65 19.64
N GLY A 159 -4.97 0.58 20.82
CA GLY A 159 -4.52 -0.23 21.95
C GLY A 159 -5.08 -1.66 21.98
N TYR A 160 -5.94 -2.08 21.04
CA TYR A 160 -6.67 -3.34 21.17
C TYR A 160 -6.66 -4.20 19.91
N GLY A 161 -6.70 -5.52 20.09
CA GLY A 161 -6.92 -6.50 19.01
C GLY A 161 -5.94 -6.36 17.85
N ASP A 162 -6.47 -6.46 16.64
CA ASP A 162 -5.68 -6.35 15.42
C ASP A 162 -5.14 -4.93 15.17
N HIS A 163 -5.75 -3.90 15.73
CA HIS A 163 -5.22 -2.54 15.67
C HIS A 163 -3.88 -2.43 16.42
N ALA A 164 -3.83 -2.92 17.65
CA ALA A 164 -2.58 -2.93 18.43
C ALA A 164 -1.50 -3.80 17.78
N ARG A 165 -1.91 -4.93 17.21
CA ARG A 165 -1.02 -5.84 16.50
C ARG A 165 -0.43 -5.20 15.24
N LEU A 166 -1.25 -4.48 14.46
CA LEU A 166 -0.79 -3.77 13.27
C LEU A 166 0.15 -2.61 13.64
N LEU A 167 -0.19 -1.83 14.67
CA LEU A 167 0.67 -0.75 15.18
C LEU A 167 2.04 -1.29 15.61
N ALA A 168 2.07 -2.41 16.33
CA ALA A 168 3.34 -3.06 16.73
C ALA A 168 4.16 -3.48 15.49
N LEU A 169 3.52 -3.98 14.44
CA LEU A 169 4.19 -4.32 13.18
C LEU A 169 4.81 -3.08 12.51
N TYR A 170 4.09 -1.96 12.44
CA TYR A 170 4.63 -0.69 11.90
C TYR A 170 5.85 -0.20 12.69
N VAL A 171 5.79 -0.27 14.03
CA VAL A 171 6.93 0.10 14.89
C VAL A 171 8.16 -0.76 14.57
N GLU A 172 7.99 -2.08 14.46
CA GLU A 172 9.08 -3.00 14.14
C GLU A 172 9.61 -2.81 12.71
N LEU A 173 8.74 -2.57 11.73
CA LEU A 173 9.16 -2.29 10.35
C LEU A 173 9.98 -1.00 10.26
N ILE A 174 9.57 0.06 10.94
CA ILE A 174 10.31 1.32 10.99
C ILE A 174 11.67 1.12 11.66
N ARG A 175 11.71 0.36 12.78
CA ARG A 175 12.96 0.01 13.45
C ARG A 175 13.87 -0.79 12.52
N LEU A 176 13.34 -1.85 11.88
CA LEU A 176 14.09 -2.71 10.98
C LEU A 176 14.66 -1.92 9.80
N ARG A 177 13.85 -1.04 9.16
CA ARG A 177 14.31 -0.19 8.08
C ARG A 177 15.50 0.70 8.48
N ARG A 178 15.52 1.20 9.72
CA ARG A 178 16.60 2.07 10.23
C ARG A 178 17.90 1.31 10.48
N VAL A 179 17.83 0.04 10.89
CA VAL A 179 19.01 -0.74 11.28
C VAL A 179 19.51 -1.67 10.18
N THR A 180 18.78 -1.83 9.08
CA THR A 180 19.14 -2.70 7.95
C THR A 180 19.54 -1.86 6.75
N PRO A 181 20.85 -1.66 6.50
CA PRO A 181 21.33 -0.77 5.43
C PRO A 181 20.78 -1.12 4.04
N GLY A 182 20.57 -2.41 3.74
CA GLY A 182 20.01 -2.85 2.47
C GLY A 182 18.60 -2.30 2.20
N LEU A 183 17.77 -2.08 3.23
CA LEU A 183 16.42 -1.52 3.07
C LEU A 183 16.43 -0.01 2.73
N THR A 184 17.54 0.68 2.97
CA THR A 184 17.70 2.11 2.69
C THR A 184 18.70 2.41 1.57
N ASP A 185 19.22 1.40 0.89
CA ASP A 185 20.09 1.59 -0.27
C ASP A 185 19.35 2.35 -1.37
N ALA A 186 19.91 3.48 -1.79
CA ALA A 186 19.25 4.44 -2.68
C ALA A 186 19.37 4.09 -4.18
N ARG A 187 20.05 3.02 -4.52
CA ARG A 187 20.28 2.59 -5.91
C ARG A 187 19.16 1.71 -6.40
N PHE A 188 18.63 1.98 -7.58
CA PHE A 188 17.68 1.07 -8.23
C PHE A 188 18.31 -0.31 -8.51
N ALA A 189 19.55 -0.33 -8.96
CA ALA A 189 20.32 -1.56 -9.22
C ALA A 189 20.53 -2.43 -7.96
N ALA A 190 20.26 -1.91 -6.77
CA ALA A 190 20.27 -2.68 -5.52
C ALA A 190 18.93 -3.39 -5.23
N SER A 191 17.99 -3.35 -6.15
CA SER A 191 16.67 -3.99 -6.03
C SER A 191 16.48 -5.00 -7.15
N ALA A 192 16.16 -6.25 -6.81
CA ALA A 192 15.74 -7.27 -7.77
C ALA A 192 14.44 -7.91 -7.30
N CYS A 193 13.57 -8.27 -8.23
CA CYS A 193 12.28 -8.88 -7.91
C CYS A 193 12.14 -10.23 -8.60
N GLU A 194 11.59 -11.19 -7.88
CA GLU A 194 11.15 -12.46 -8.41
C GLU A 194 9.71 -12.73 -7.97
N TRP A 195 8.88 -13.30 -8.84
CA TRP A 195 7.48 -13.54 -8.55
C TRP A 195 6.90 -14.73 -9.33
N ASN A 196 5.75 -15.20 -8.88
CA ASN A 196 4.98 -16.21 -9.60
C ASN A 196 3.50 -15.83 -9.59
N GLU A 197 2.95 -15.44 -10.74
CA GLU A 197 1.56 -15.02 -10.87
C GLU A 197 0.55 -16.14 -10.53
N VAL A 198 0.87 -17.39 -10.85
CA VAL A 198 -0.02 -18.55 -10.61
C VAL A 198 -0.04 -18.94 -9.14
N ARG A 199 1.14 -19.00 -8.52
CA ARG A 199 1.30 -19.31 -7.09
C ARG A 199 1.11 -18.11 -6.18
N ARG A 200 1.05 -16.91 -6.75
CA ARG A 200 0.79 -15.64 -6.07
C ARG A 200 1.79 -15.35 -4.95
N TRP A 201 3.06 -15.50 -5.20
CA TRP A 201 4.11 -15.04 -4.32
C TRP A 201 5.03 -14.02 -5.00
N PHE A 202 5.67 -13.19 -4.19
CA PHE A 202 6.58 -12.12 -4.60
C PHE A 202 7.78 -12.08 -3.66
N ARG A 203 8.99 -11.88 -4.21
CA ARG A 203 10.21 -11.65 -3.46
C ARG A 203 10.90 -10.39 -3.99
N LEU A 204 11.30 -9.52 -3.07
CA LEU A 204 12.15 -8.36 -3.32
C LEU A 204 13.49 -8.61 -2.64
N ASP A 205 14.55 -8.70 -3.42
CA ASP A 205 15.93 -8.86 -2.95
C ASP A 205 16.60 -7.49 -2.88
N ARG A 206 17.19 -7.22 -1.73
CA ARG A 206 17.99 -6.04 -1.42
C ARG A 206 19.34 -6.49 -0.83
N PRO A 207 20.41 -5.65 -0.81
CA PRO A 207 21.69 -6.05 -0.24
C PRO A 207 21.57 -6.59 1.19
N GLY A 208 21.87 -7.87 1.36
CA GLY A 208 21.83 -8.58 2.64
C GLY A 208 20.45 -8.89 3.20
N VAL A 209 19.36 -8.64 2.44
CA VAL A 209 18.00 -8.88 2.93
C VAL A 209 17.05 -9.19 1.78
N SER A 210 16.12 -10.14 2.00
CA SER A 210 15.00 -10.42 1.10
C SER A 210 13.67 -10.20 1.80
N VAL A 211 12.72 -9.60 1.09
CA VAL A 211 11.33 -9.42 1.51
C VAL A 211 10.48 -10.42 0.73
N VAL A 212 9.82 -11.32 1.44
CA VAL A 212 9.08 -12.43 0.85
C VAL A 212 7.60 -12.29 1.18
N VAL A 213 6.73 -12.37 0.18
CA VAL A 213 5.28 -12.20 0.34
C VAL A 213 4.54 -13.35 -0.32
N ASN A 214 3.62 -13.94 0.40
CA ASN A 214 2.63 -14.88 -0.11
C ASN A 214 1.25 -14.21 -0.12
N PHE A 215 0.73 -13.93 -1.32
CA PHE A 215 -0.62 -13.39 -1.54
C PHE A 215 -1.69 -14.48 -1.71
N ALA A 216 -1.28 -15.76 -1.75
CA ALA A 216 -2.22 -16.85 -1.95
C ALA A 216 -3.03 -17.13 -0.67
N GLU A 217 -4.18 -17.78 -0.87
CA GLU A 217 -5.05 -18.29 0.22
C GLU A 217 -4.54 -19.62 0.83
N THR A 218 -3.39 -20.08 0.37
CA THR A 218 -2.76 -21.34 0.81
C THR A 218 -1.27 -21.11 1.07
N ASP A 219 -0.68 -21.97 1.88
CA ASP A 219 0.75 -21.98 2.13
C ASP A 219 1.54 -22.20 0.85
N GLN A 220 2.64 -21.47 0.68
CA GLN A 220 3.49 -21.53 -0.50
C GLN A 220 4.96 -21.71 -0.12
N PRO A 221 5.69 -22.66 -0.75
CA PRO A 221 7.14 -22.64 -0.73
C PRO A 221 7.64 -21.56 -1.70
N VAL A 222 8.27 -20.52 -1.17
CA VAL A 222 8.84 -19.43 -1.97
C VAL A 222 10.35 -19.62 -2.06
N PRO A 223 10.96 -19.68 -3.26
CA PRO A 223 12.41 -19.81 -3.41
C PRO A 223 13.14 -18.65 -2.73
N CYS A 224 14.06 -18.96 -1.84
CA CYS A 224 14.95 -18.02 -1.16
C CYS A 224 16.20 -18.77 -0.63
N PRO A 225 17.08 -19.22 -1.52
CA PRO A 225 18.15 -20.17 -1.17
C PRO A 225 19.21 -19.60 -0.23
N ALA A 226 19.33 -18.28 -0.18
CA ALA A 226 20.34 -17.63 0.66
C ALA A 226 19.79 -17.16 2.03
N ALA A 227 18.55 -17.51 2.38
CA ALA A 227 17.93 -17.09 3.64
C ALA A 227 18.62 -17.74 4.86
N THR A 228 19.06 -16.92 5.80
CA THR A 228 19.82 -17.38 6.98
C THR A 228 19.10 -17.11 8.29
N GLU A 229 18.31 -16.04 8.37
CA GLU A 229 17.65 -15.61 9.60
C GLU A 229 16.33 -14.88 9.27
N ILE A 230 15.32 -15.07 10.13
CA ILE A 230 14.05 -14.32 10.04
C ILE A 230 14.20 -13.04 10.85
N LEU A 231 14.18 -11.90 10.18
CA LEU A 231 14.26 -10.57 10.83
C LEU A 231 12.89 -10.05 11.27
N LEU A 232 11.84 -10.38 10.51
CA LEU A 232 10.46 -10.02 10.79
C LEU A 232 9.53 -10.98 10.05
N GLN A 233 8.38 -11.30 10.65
CA GLN A 233 7.33 -12.11 10.03
C GLN A 233 5.95 -11.68 10.50
N THR A 234 4.96 -11.70 9.61
CA THR A 234 3.56 -11.40 9.95
C THR A 234 2.82 -12.62 10.51
N LEU A 235 3.21 -13.81 10.06
CA LEU A 235 2.82 -15.13 10.57
C LEU A 235 4.08 -16.02 10.64
N PRO A 236 4.10 -17.07 11.49
CA PRO A 236 5.27 -17.93 11.62
C PRO A 236 5.65 -18.61 10.28
N VAL A 237 6.84 -18.34 9.77
CA VAL A 237 7.40 -18.95 8.57
C VAL A 237 8.43 -20.01 8.92
N THR A 238 8.72 -20.92 8.00
CA THR A 238 9.76 -21.95 8.19
C THR A 238 10.83 -21.79 7.13
N LEU A 239 12.09 -21.60 7.57
CA LEU A 239 13.24 -21.59 6.67
C LEU A 239 13.59 -23.01 6.27
N GLY A 240 13.69 -23.28 4.97
CA GLY A 240 14.26 -24.48 4.38
C GLY A 240 15.59 -24.13 3.72
N ALA A 241 16.27 -25.15 3.14
CA ALA A 241 17.57 -24.96 2.48
C ALA A 241 17.47 -24.10 1.21
N GLU A 242 16.42 -24.25 0.43
CA GLU A 242 16.25 -23.60 -0.87
C GLU A 242 15.01 -22.68 -0.92
N ASN A 243 14.15 -22.74 0.09
CA ASN A 243 12.90 -22.00 0.11
C ASN A 243 12.46 -21.64 1.54
N ILE A 244 11.51 -20.74 1.60
CA ILE A 244 10.77 -20.40 2.84
C ILE A 244 9.35 -20.89 2.66
N LEU A 245 8.85 -21.70 3.61
CA LEU A 245 7.43 -22.03 3.66
C LEU A 245 6.67 -20.86 4.28
N MET A 246 5.91 -20.19 3.44
CA MET A 246 5.12 -19.01 3.77
C MET A 246 3.66 -19.39 3.99
N PRO A 247 3.08 -19.13 5.18
CA PRO A 247 1.64 -19.29 5.38
C PRO A 247 0.82 -18.47 4.39
N ALA A 248 -0.44 -18.85 4.22
CA ALA A 248 -1.40 -18.07 3.44
C ALA A 248 -1.41 -16.60 3.87
N ARG A 249 -1.46 -15.66 2.93
CA ARG A 249 -1.52 -14.21 3.18
C ARG A 249 -0.51 -13.74 4.23
N SER A 250 0.76 -14.00 4.00
CA SER A 250 1.83 -13.62 4.92
C SER A 250 2.98 -12.90 4.24
N ALA A 251 3.77 -12.22 5.05
CA ALA A 251 5.01 -11.58 4.63
C ALA A 251 6.11 -11.83 5.65
N ALA A 252 7.35 -11.89 5.17
CA ALA A 252 8.54 -11.99 6.00
C ALA A 252 9.67 -11.14 5.42
N VAL A 253 10.54 -10.68 6.30
CA VAL A 253 11.84 -10.07 5.96
C VAL A 253 12.91 -10.99 6.53
N VAL A 254 13.83 -11.43 5.69
CA VAL A 254 14.88 -12.39 6.06
C VAL A 254 16.25 -11.86 5.69
N ALA A 255 17.25 -12.16 6.54
CA ALA A 255 18.65 -11.93 6.19
C ALA A 255 19.07 -12.94 5.13
N VAL A 256 19.91 -12.51 4.18
CA VAL A 256 20.51 -13.36 3.16
C VAL A 256 22.03 -13.24 3.21
N GLY A 257 22.71 -14.37 3.04
CA GLY A 257 24.18 -14.48 3.09
C GLY A 257 24.86 -14.26 1.75
#